data_d2c0243aba0c307b181f2fb74a15f098
#
_entry.id   d2c0243aba0c307b181f2fb74a15f098
#
_cell.length_a   1.000
_cell.length_b   1.000
_cell.length_c   1.000
_cell.angle_alpha   90.00
_cell.angle_beta   90.00
_cell.angle_gamma   90.00
#
_symmetry.space_group_name_H-M   'P 1'
#
loop_
_entity.id
_entity.type
_entity.pdbx_description
1 polymer ?
#
loop_
_entity_poly.entity_id
_entity_poly.type
_entity_poly.pdbx_seq_one_letter_code
_entity_poly.pdbx_strand_id
1 'polypeptide(L)'
;MGHGHRYAQAGRFSKVSARGRLHLTLFLSPCGQMPRLYDAEVMHARLRPKRHDFTHAAFAVAVDAAALGSVRGGRFMLGRRFSPYCFRDQDFLPAAELFQPEGVAQNFGQAGDSLDRRFRAFVAAQGEPLPAHAQITLVAMPRAFGKSYNPAVFMMATVDGELTCGVAEVHNTFGERKAWFLGKACLKRDHDGDTFLQLRTPKRFYVSPFSKLDTEFEFTLRLPDGRLALTVDHYEDGDRSLTSAWTGRQVPLTDLRLLWLTLRSPLLILKVITLIHLHAAWLWLVKKLPFRRKGADIPDQRNLRHPTPELTGRHD
;
A
#
# COMPACT_ATOMS: atom_id res chain seq x y z
N MET A 1 58.45 20.34 -42.36
CA MET A 1 57.34 19.66 -43.03
C MET A 1 56.31 19.39 -41.90
N GLY A 2 55.25 20.03 -41.68
CA GLY A 2 54.19 20.38 -42.55
C GLY A 2 52.89 20.02 -41.85
N HIS A 3 52.09 21.07 -41.67
CA HIS A 3 50.65 21.15 -41.54
C HIS A 3 50.01 20.63 -40.24
N GLY A 4 49.40 21.38 -39.34
CA GLY A 4 48.52 22.56 -39.57
C GLY A 4 47.07 22.12 -39.73
N HIS A 5 46.24 22.30 -38.68
CA HIS A 5 44.95 22.93 -38.89
C HIS A 5 44.29 23.30 -37.54
N ARG A 6 44.03 24.59 -37.44
CA ARG A 6 43.19 25.27 -36.46
C ARG A 6 41.74 24.86 -36.65
N TYR A 7 40.95 24.87 -35.57
CA TYR A 7 39.67 25.56 -35.57
C TYR A 7 39.34 25.98 -34.13
N ALA A 8 39.48 27.27 -33.92
CA ALA A 8 38.83 27.97 -32.81
C ALA A 8 37.41 28.34 -33.26
N GLN A 9 36.43 28.16 -32.42
CA GLN A 9 35.35 29.14 -32.36
C GLN A 9 34.70 29.12 -30.97
N ALA A 10 34.77 30.28 -30.37
CA ALA A 10 34.13 30.68 -29.16
C ALA A 10 32.61 30.74 -29.37
N GLY A 11 31.87 30.03 -28.57
CA GLY A 11 30.43 30.20 -28.37
C GLY A 11 30.18 30.85 -27.00
N ARG A 12 29.95 32.15 -27.00
CA ARG A 12 29.43 32.91 -25.86
C ARG A 12 28.06 32.34 -25.51
N PHE A 13 27.91 31.69 -24.36
CA PHE A 13 26.61 31.52 -23.76
C PHE A 13 26.40 32.53 -22.65
N SER A 14 25.44 33.40 -22.93
CA SER A 14 24.94 34.45 -22.08
C SER A 14 24.49 33.92 -20.73
N LYS A 15 24.82 34.68 -19.70
CA LYS A 15 24.26 34.59 -18.35
C LYS A 15 22.72 34.61 -18.43
N VAL A 16 22.08 33.49 -18.17
CA VAL A 16 20.66 33.47 -17.83
C VAL A 16 20.56 33.71 -16.34
N SER A 17 19.94 34.82 -16.03
CA SER A 17 19.57 35.32 -14.72
C SER A 17 18.88 34.25 -13.88
N ALA A 18 19.41 34.02 -12.68
CA ALA A 18 18.73 33.29 -11.62
C ALA A 18 17.48 34.08 -11.20
N ARG A 19 16.33 33.73 -11.76
CA ARG A 19 15.04 34.11 -11.19
C ARG A 19 14.81 33.28 -9.94
N GLY A 20 14.90 33.94 -8.78
CA GLY A 20 14.55 33.38 -7.49
C GLY A 20 13.14 32.81 -7.53
N ARG A 21 13.04 31.51 -7.32
CA ARG A 21 11.80 30.91 -6.84
C ARG A 21 11.66 31.35 -5.38
N LEU A 22 10.76 32.29 -5.15
CA LEU A 22 10.21 32.49 -3.82
C LEU A 22 9.59 31.13 -3.40
N HIS A 23 10.29 30.40 -2.56
CA HIS A 23 9.66 29.38 -1.74
C HIS A 23 8.73 30.13 -0.79
N LEU A 24 7.48 30.26 -1.19
CA LEU A 24 6.40 30.60 -0.28
C LEU A 24 6.24 29.40 0.65
N THR A 25 7.01 29.39 1.72
CA THR A 25 6.79 28.49 2.84
C THR A 25 5.48 28.93 3.50
N LEU A 26 4.38 28.46 2.95
CA LEU A 26 3.11 28.46 3.65
C LEU A 26 3.35 27.64 4.92
N PHE A 27 3.44 28.33 6.06
CA PHE A 27 3.28 27.76 7.37
C PHE A 27 1.87 27.16 7.40
N LEU A 28 1.74 25.93 6.90
CA LEU A 28 0.53 25.14 7.09
C LEU A 28 0.50 24.74 8.55
N SER A 29 -0.60 25.10 9.18
CA SER A 29 -0.98 24.69 10.53
C SER A 29 -0.73 23.20 10.76
N PRO A 30 -0.44 22.75 12.01
CA PRO A 30 -0.17 21.36 12.33
C PRO A 30 -1.45 20.53 12.35
N CYS A 31 -2.12 20.39 11.23
CA CYS A 31 -3.27 19.51 11.08
C CYS A 31 -3.27 18.91 9.67
N GLY A 32 -2.85 17.64 9.59
CA GLY A 32 -3.07 16.67 8.54
C GLY A 32 -2.77 17.09 7.10
N GLN A 33 -1.88 16.38 6.44
CA GLN A 33 -1.74 16.51 4.99
C GLN A 33 -3.10 16.28 4.33
N MET A 34 -3.47 17.14 3.37
CA MET A 34 -4.70 16.96 2.59
C MET A 34 -4.71 15.59 1.91
N PRO A 35 -5.85 14.89 1.83
CA PRO A 35 -5.91 13.60 1.16
C PRO A 35 -5.51 13.75 -0.31
N ARG A 36 -4.69 12.83 -0.81
CA ARG A 36 -4.17 12.81 -2.19
C ARG A 36 -4.79 11.64 -2.96
N LEU A 37 -5.38 11.93 -4.10
CA LEU A 37 -5.99 10.93 -4.99
C LEU A 37 -4.98 10.53 -6.06
N TYR A 38 -4.88 9.23 -6.34
CA TYR A 38 -4.04 8.66 -7.39
C TYR A 38 -4.92 7.92 -8.40
N ASP A 39 -4.86 8.33 -9.66
CA ASP A 39 -5.32 7.52 -10.80
C ASP A 39 -4.26 6.45 -11.03
N ALA A 40 -4.62 5.21 -10.79
CA ALA A 40 -3.65 4.14 -10.60
C ALA A 40 -4.04 2.87 -11.35
N GLU A 41 -3.07 1.98 -11.44
CA GLU A 41 -3.22 0.64 -12.00
C GLU A 41 -2.58 -0.39 -11.08
N VAL A 42 -3.20 -1.55 -10.98
CA VAL A 42 -2.62 -2.72 -10.32
C VAL A 42 -2.24 -3.72 -11.39
N MET A 43 -0.95 -4.01 -11.45
CA MET A 43 -0.37 -5.02 -12.33
C MET A 43 -0.04 -6.27 -11.50
N HIS A 44 -0.32 -7.44 -12.08
CA HIS A 44 0.17 -8.72 -11.60
C HIS A 44 0.88 -9.43 -12.75
N ALA A 45 2.15 -9.71 -12.57
CA ALA A 45 2.97 -10.43 -13.54
C ALA A 45 3.52 -11.71 -12.92
N ARG A 46 2.89 -12.85 -13.22
CA ARG A 46 3.39 -14.16 -12.86
C ARG A 46 4.47 -14.56 -13.85
N LEU A 47 5.66 -14.86 -13.37
CA LEU A 47 6.82 -15.26 -14.15
C LEU A 47 6.95 -16.78 -14.19
N ARG A 48 6.64 -17.47 -13.09
CA ARG A 48 6.77 -18.92 -12.89
C ARG A 48 5.56 -19.53 -12.18
N PRO A 49 5.28 -20.82 -12.35
CA PRO A 49 5.86 -21.77 -13.32
C PRO A 49 5.39 -21.52 -14.74
N LYS A 50 4.27 -20.81 -14.93
CA LYS A 50 3.71 -20.40 -16.23
C LYS A 50 3.46 -18.91 -16.24
N ARG A 51 3.98 -18.24 -17.26
CA ARG A 51 3.82 -16.81 -17.41
C ARG A 51 2.35 -16.43 -17.60
N HIS A 52 1.91 -15.45 -16.82
CA HIS A 52 0.59 -14.84 -16.93
C HIS A 52 0.64 -13.46 -16.30
N ASP A 53 0.28 -12.46 -17.05
CA ASP A 53 0.24 -11.09 -16.61
C ASP A 53 -1.12 -10.45 -16.92
N PHE A 54 -1.53 -9.56 -16.04
CA PHE A 54 -2.71 -8.73 -16.25
C PHE A 54 -2.57 -7.42 -15.47
N THR A 55 -3.21 -6.39 -16.00
CA THR A 55 -3.29 -5.07 -15.38
C THR A 55 -4.75 -4.64 -15.34
N HIS A 56 -5.14 -3.98 -14.26
CA HIS A 56 -6.47 -3.40 -14.17
C HIS A 56 -6.41 -2.00 -13.57
N ALA A 57 -7.29 -1.14 -14.06
CA ALA A 57 -7.43 0.20 -13.52
C ALA A 57 -7.95 0.14 -12.08
N ALA A 58 -7.37 0.96 -11.23
CA ALA A 58 -7.73 1.15 -9.84
C ALA A 58 -7.56 2.63 -9.49
N PHE A 59 -7.82 2.99 -8.26
CA PHE A 59 -7.36 4.26 -7.69
C PHE A 59 -6.95 4.05 -6.24
N ALA A 60 -6.12 4.94 -5.74
CA ALA A 60 -5.72 4.96 -4.36
C ALA A 60 -5.94 6.35 -3.77
N VAL A 61 -6.13 6.39 -2.47
CA VAL A 61 -6.12 7.65 -1.72
C VAL A 61 -5.06 7.52 -0.64
N ALA A 62 -4.14 8.47 -0.60
CA ALA A 62 -3.21 8.62 0.51
C ALA A 62 -3.80 9.62 1.50
N VAL A 63 -3.94 9.20 2.75
CA VAL A 63 -4.58 9.97 3.83
C VAL A 63 -3.73 9.92 5.10
N ASP A 64 -3.83 10.97 5.90
CA ASP A 64 -3.27 10.96 7.25
C ASP A 64 -4.10 10.03 8.16
N ALA A 65 -3.44 9.07 8.79
CA ALA A 65 -4.07 8.11 9.69
C ALA A 65 -4.72 8.79 10.91
N ALA A 66 -4.16 9.91 11.39
CA ALA A 66 -4.73 10.67 12.51
C ALA A 66 -6.05 11.35 12.14
N ALA A 67 -6.24 11.68 10.85
CA ALA A 67 -7.42 12.36 10.35
C ALA A 67 -8.42 11.42 9.65
N LEU A 68 -8.25 10.10 9.73
CA LEU A 68 -8.97 9.13 8.92
C LEU A 68 -10.49 9.25 9.00
N GLY A 69 -11.05 9.39 10.20
CA GLY A 69 -12.50 9.57 10.43
C GLY A 69 -13.05 10.89 9.91
N SER A 70 -12.20 11.90 9.71
CA SER A 70 -12.56 13.24 9.23
C SER A 70 -12.21 13.50 7.77
N VAL A 71 -11.63 12.51 7.07
CA VAL A 71 -11.25 12.65 5.65
C VAL A 71 -12.42 13.12 4.81
N ARG A 72 -12.17 14.15 4.03
CA ARG A 72 -13.13 14.72 3.07
C ARG A 72 -12.42 14.96 1.76
N GLY A 73 -13.09 14.61 0.67
CA GLY A 73 -12.60 14.86 -0.67
C GLY A 73 -13.74 15.16 -1.63
N GLY A 74 -13.66 16.33 -2.28
CA GLY A 74 -14.75 16.86 -3.06
C GLY A 74 -15.90 17.34 -2.16
N ARG A 75 -17.08 17.51 -2.77
CA ARG A 75 -18.27 18.01 -2.07
C ARG A 75 -19.20 16.88 -1.60
N PHE A 76 -19.23 15.74 -2.31
CA PHE A 76 -20.22 14.68 -2.08
C PHE A 76 -19.60 13.26 -2.09
N MET A 77 -18.54 13.04 -2.84
CA MET A 77 -18.09 11.68 -3.16
C MET A 77 -17.31 11.00 -2.04
N LEU A 78 -16.55 11.73 -1.21
CA LEU A 78 -15.70 11.13 -0.20
C LEU A 78 -15.97 11.71 1.21
N GLY A 79 -16.27 10.83 2.15
CA GLY A 79 -16.17 11.07 3.58
C GLY A 79 -17.40 11.62 4.30
N ARG A 80 -18.54 11.82 3.65
CA ARG A 80 -19.82 12.18 4.29
C ARG A 80 -20.66 10.94 4.59
N ARG A 81 -21.63 11.06 5.51
CA ARG A 81 -22.51 9.95 5.91
C ARG A 81 -23.16 9.21 4.73
N PHE A 82 -23.50 9.92 3.67
CA PHE A 82 -24.12 9.37 2.45
C PHE A 82 -23.18 9.38 1.24
N SER A 83 -21.87 9.63 1.45
CA SER A 83 -20.89 9.59 0.37
C SER A 83 -20.69 8.16 -0.11
N PRO A 84 -20.55 7.95 -1.42
CA PRO A 84 -20.20 6.65 -1.98
C PRO A 84 -18.90 6.07 -1.40
N TYR A 85 -17.96 6.95 -1.03
CA TYR A 85 -16.66 6.58 -0.48
C TYR A 85 -16.44 7.14 0.92
N CYS A 86 -15.87 6.31 1.79
CA CYS A 86 -15.43 6.74 3.12
C CYS A 86 -14.28 5.88 3.62
N PHE A 87 -13.60 6.35 4.66
CA PHE A 87 -12.64 5.57 5.42
C PHE A 87 -13.19 5.30 6.82
N ARG A 88 -12.82 4.15 7.38
CA ARG A 88 -13.10 3.80 8.78
C ARG A 88 -11.83 3.21 9.37
N ASP A 89 -11.50 3.58 10.58
CA ASP A 89 -10.32 3.09 11.28
C ASP A 89 -10.28 1.56 11.35
N GLN A 90 -11.40 0.91 11.61
CA GLN A 90 -11.52 -0.54 11.72
C GLN A 90 -11.21 -1.32 10.44
N ASP A 91 -11.17 -0.67 9.27
CA ASP A 91 -10.87 -1.33 8.01
C ASP A 91 -9.39 -1.63 7.83
N PHE A 92 -8.51 -1.05 8.67
CA PHE A 92 -7.06 -1.10 8.53
C PHE A 92 -6.42 -1.44 9.87
N LEU A 93 -5.41 -2.30 9.85
CA LEU A 93 -4.67 -2.74 11.03
C LEU A 93 -5.64 -2.95 12.24
N PRO A 94 -6.68 -3.78 12.11
CA PRO A 94 -7.69 -3.90 13.15
C PRO A 94 -7.05 -4.29 14.47
N ALA A 95 -7.62 -3.77 15.58
CA ALA A 95 -7.27 -4.26 16.91
C ALA A 95 -7.40 -5.78 16.90
N ALA A 96 -6.33 -6.46 17.21
CA ALA A 96 -6.35 -7.90 17.17
C ALA A 96 -6.79 -8.42 18.52
N GLU A 97 -7.75 -9.33 18.52
CA GLU A 97 -7.51 -10.54 19.26
C GLU A 97 -6.42 -11.28 18.49
N LEU A 98 -5.18 -11.01 18.84
CA LEU A 98 -4.04 -11.63 18.20
C LEU A 98 -4.08 -13.10 18.54
N PHE A 99 -4.21 -13.95 17.53
CA PHE A 99 -3.84 -15.35 17.69
C PHE A 99 -2.34 -15.38 18.00
N GLN A 100 -2.03 -15.63 19.26
CA GLN A 100 -0.66 -15.77 19.73
C GLN A 100 -0.40 -17.25 20.02
N PRO A 101 0.74 -17.77 19.55
CA PRO A 101 1.32 -18.91 20.23
C PRO A 101 1.62 -18.46 21.67
N GLU A 102 1.30 -19.36 22.62
CA GLU A 102 1.39 -19.13 24.06
C GLU A 102 2.56 -18.22 24.48
N GLY A 103 2.25 -17.12 25.15
CA GLY A 103 3.20 -16.41 25.98
C GLY A 103 3.52 -14.95 25.69
N VAL A 104 3.03 -14.33 24.61
CA VAL A 104 3.36 -12.89 24.33
C VAL A 104 2.09 -12.13 23.97
N ALA A 105 1.43 -11.56 24.95
CA ALA A 105 0.34 -10.60 24.76
C ALA A 105 0.93 -9.26 24.23
N GLN A 106 0.92 -9.06 22.91
CA GLN A 106 1.24 -7.76 22.34
C GLN A 106 -0.06 -7.00 22.10
N ASN A 107 -0.31 -6.04 22.95
CA ASN A 107 -1.50 -5.20 22.93
C ASN A 107 -1.34 -4.11 21.84
N PHE A 108 -1.69 -4.42 20.59
CA PHE A 108 -1.60 -3.46 19.48
C PHE A 108 -2.82 -2.52 19.40
N GLY A 109 -3.23 -2.01 20.51
CA GLY A 109 -4.39 -1.14 20.63
C GLY A 109 -5.69 -1.87 20.92
N GLN A 110 -6.69 -1.14 21.36
CA GLN A 110 -8.00 -1.66 21.74
C GLN A 110 -9.01 -1.46 20.61
N ALA A 111 -10.09 -2.22 20.64
CA ALA A 111 -11.25 -1.95 19.81
C ALA A 111 -11.73 -0.51 20.08
N GLY A 112 -11.90 0.31 19.01
CA GLY A 112 -12.24 1.71 19.12
C GLY A 112 -11.08 2.70 19.04
N ASP A 113 -9.83 2.26 19.16
CA ASP A 113 -8.68 3.12 18.92
C ASP A 113 -8.60 3.57 17.45
N SER A 114 -8.10 4.80 17.22
CA SER A 114 -7.83 5.29 15.87
C SER A 114 -6.71 4.46 15.19
N LEU A 115 -6.67 4.48 13.87
CA LEU A 115 -5.61 3.82 13.10
C LEU A 115 -4.22 4.35 13.50
N ASP A 116 -4.08 5.65 13.68
CA ASP A 116 -2.82 6.28 14.13
C ASP A 116 -2.32 5.65 15.44
N ARG A 117 -3.22 5.52 16.44
CA ARG A 117 -2.86 4.96 17.74
C ARG A 117 -2.45 3.48 17.62
N ARG A 118 -3.18 2.68 16.85
CA ARG A 118 -2.86 1.28 16.62
C ARG A 118 -1.55 1.10 15.86
N PHE A 119 -1.29 1.93 14.86
CA PHE A 119 -0.03 1.91 14.12
C PHE A 119 1.15 2.22 15.05
N ARG A 120 1.07 3.29 15.86
CA ARG A 120 2.12 3.63 16.83
C ARG A 120 2.35 2.53 17.84
N ALA A 121 1.29 1.93 18.37
CA ALA A 121 1.40 0.79 19.28
C ALA A 121 2.07 -0.42 18.61
N PHE A 122 1.69 -0.72 17.37
CA PHE A 122 2.28 -1.80 16.59
C PHE A 122 3.79 -1.58 16.36
N VAL A 123 4.18 -0.39 15.93
CA VAL A 123 5.60 -0.04 15.65
C VAL A 123 6.42 -0.03 16.95
N ALA A 124 5.87 0.50 18.04
CA ALA A 124 6.52 0.49 19.34
C ALA A 124 6.79 -0.94 19.84
N ALA A 125 5.85 -1.86 19.63
CA ALA A 125 6.02 -3.27 19.96
C ALA A 125 7.08 -3.99 19.11
N GLN A 126 7.45 -3.43 17.95
CA GLN A 126 8.58 -3.89 17.16
C GLN A 126 9.93 -3.28 17.60
N GLY A 127 9.94 -2.48 18.69
CA GLY A 127 11.15 -1.87 19.24
C GLY A 127 11.52 -0.51 18.62
N GLU A 128 10.68 0.06 17.77
CA GLU A 128 10.95 1.35 17.11
C GLU A 128 9.85 2.39 17.42
N PRO A 129 9.69 2.86 18.67
CA PRO A 129 8.63 3.82 18.99
C PRO A 129 8.80 5.13 18.21
N LEU A 130 7.69 5.66 17.74
CA LEU A 130 7.64 6.90 16.97
C LEU A 130 7.44 8.11 17.88
N PRO A 131 8.10 9.25 17.59
CA PRO A 131 7.82 10.50 18.29
C PRO A 131 6.38 10.98 18.02
N ALA A 132 5.83 11.80 18.92
CA ALA A 132 4.45 12.26 18.83
C ALA A 132 4.13 13.03 17.52
N HIS A 133 5.11 13.77 16.99
CA HIS A 133 4.98 14.57 15.78
C HIS A 133 5.15 13.75 14.47
N ALA A 134 5.45 12.45 14.56
CA ALA A 134 5.51 11.60 13.39
C ALA A 134 4.16 11.59 12.65
N GLN A 135 4.19 11.71 11.34
CA GLN A 135 3.01 11.64 10.48
C GLN A 135 2.89 10.24 9.87
N ILE A 136 1.68 9.69 9.86
CA ILE A 136 1.41 8.36 9.35
C ILE A 136 0.51 8.47 8.13
N THR A 137 1.03 8.13 6.97
CA THR A 137 0.28 8.11 5.70
C THR A 137 -0.24 6.71 5.44
N LEU A 138 -1.56 6.56 5.35
CA LEU A 138 -2.23 5.37 4.86
C LEU A 138 -2.43 5.49 3.35
N VAL A 139 -2.08 4.45 2.60
CA VAL A 139 -2.39 4.29 1.17
C VAL A 139 -3.33 3.12 1.00
N ALA A 140 -4.56 3.39 0.59
CA ALA A 140 -5.59 2.38 0.44
C ALA A 140 -6.68 2.82 -0.55
N MET A 141 -7.49 1.87 -1.01
CA MET A 141 -8.79 2.19 -1.60
C MET A 141 -9.79 2.48 -0.48
N PRO A 142 -10.57 3.56 -0.58
CA PRO A 142 -11.62 3.83 0.39
C PRO A 142 -12.72 2.76 0.32
N ARG A 143 -13.46 2.61 1.40
CA ARG A 143 -14.70 1.85 1.41
C ARG A 143 -15.64 2.42 0.34
N ALA A 144 -16.18 1.57 -0.52
CA ALA A 144 -17.10 1.95 -1.57
C ALA A 144 -18.49 1.38 -1.31
N PHE A 145 -19.52 2.23 -1.31
CA PHE A 145 -20.92 1.83 -1.09
C PHE A 145 -21.09 0.93 0.14
N GLY A 146 -20.40 1.28 1.23
CA GLY A 146 -20.45 0.54 2.48
C GLY A 146 -19.56 -0.71 2.56
N LYS A 147 -18.92 -1.13 1.47
CA LYS A 147 -18.05 -2.32 1.42
C LYS A 147 -16.57 -1.91 1.36
N SER A 148 -15.72 -2.58 2.13
CA SER A 148 -14.27 -2.41 2.10
C SER A 148 -13.62 -3.70 1.59
N TYR A 149 -12.72 -3.56 0.63
CA TYR A 149 -11.84 -4.64 0.21
C TYR A 149 -10.54 -4.08 -0.36
N ASN A 150 -9.47 -4.35 0.34
CA ASN A 150 -8.12 -3.99 -0.06
C ASN A 150 -7.26 -5.26 -0.01
N PRO A 151 -6.80 -5.81 -1.15
CA PRO A 151 -5.90 -6.97 -1.13
C PRO A 151 -4.58 -6.70 -0.41
N ALA A 152 -4.13 -5.46 -0.47
CA ALA A 152 -2.98 -4.95 0.27
C ALA A 152 -3.21 -3.49 0.67
N VAL A 153 -2.68 -3.12 1.83
CA VAL A 153 -2.72 -1.77 2.40
C VAL A 153 -1.32 -1.42 2.85
N PHE A 154 -0.94 -0.17 2.67
CA PHE A 154 0.39 0.30 3.03
C PHE A 154 0.28 1.52 3.92
N MET A 155 1.04 1.51 4.99
CA MET A 155 1.15 2.62 5.93
C MET A 155 2.62 3.00 6.06
N MET A 156 2.93 4.28 6.01
CA MET A 156 4.30 4.77 6.09
C MET A 156 4.36 5.93 7.08
N ALA A 157 5.34 5.90 7.97
CA ALA A 157 5.59 6.95 8.92
C ALA A 157 6.75 7.84 8.47
N THR A 158 6.56 9.15 8.62
CA THR A 158 7.60 10.15 8.42
C THR A 158 7.83 10.92 9.70
N VAL A 159 9.10 11.28 9.96
CA VAL A 159 9.53 12.16 11.05
C VAL A 159 10.26 13.31 10.38
N ASP A 160 9.85 14.55 10.64
CA ASP A 160 10.40 15.76 10.03
C ASP A 160 10.45 15.71 8.48
N GLY A 161 9.44 15.03 7.88
CA GLY A 161 9.34 14.84 6.44
C GLY A 161 10.12 13.64 5.89
N GLU A 162 11.00 13.02 6.67
CA GLU A 162 11.82 11.89 6.26
C GLU A 162 11.11 10.55 6.54
N LEU A 163 11.11 9.66 5.56
CA LEU A 163 10.57 8.31 5.68
C LEU A 163 11.35 7.52 6.75
N THR A 164 10.65 6.97 7.73
CA THR A 164 11.26 6.32 8.90
C THR A 164 10.97 4.83 8.96
N CYS A 165 9.70 4.44 8.81
CA CYS A 165 9.27 3.04 8.81
C CYS A 165 7.94 2.87 8.09
N GLY A 166 7.51 1.63 7.92
CA GLY A 166 6.22 1.32 7.30
C GLY A 166 5.65 -0.01 7.74
N VAL A 167 4.41 -0.21 7.38
CA VAL A 167 3.68 -1.47 7.56
C VAL A 167 3.01 -1.82 6.24
N ALA A 168 3.22 -3.05 5.77
CA ALA A 168 2.46 -3.65 4.69
C ALA A 168 1.46 -4.64 5.30
N GLU A 169 0.17 -4.44 5.09
CA GLU A 169 -0.88 -5.35 5.51
C GLU A 169 -1.50 -6.01 4.27
N VAL A 170 -1.45 -7.34 4.20
CA VAL A 170 -2.01 -8.11 3.08
C VAL A 170 -3.25 -8.87 3.57
N HIS A 171 -4.29 -8.85 2.77
CA HIS A 171 -5.56 -9.50 3.04
C HIS A 171 -5.78 -10.68 2.08
N ASN A 172 -6.33 -11.75 2.58
CA ASN A 172 -6.79 -12.85 1.75
C ASN A 172 -8.32 -12.84 1.56
N THR A 173 -8.82 -13.74 0.72
CA THR A 173 -10.25 -13.87 0.46
C THR A 173 -11.02 -14.56 1.60
N PHE A 174 -10.34 -15.06 2.63
CA PHE A 174 -10.92 -15.67 3.83
C PHE A 174 -11.15 -14.65 4.94
N GLY A 175 -10.88 -13.35 4.67
CA GLY A 175 -11.01 -12.27 5.64
C GLY A 175 -9.82 -12.14 6.60
N GLU A 176 -8.81 -12.99 6.48
CA GLU A 176 -7.62 -12.89 7.31
C GLU A 176 -6.68 -11.81 6.77
N ARG A 177 -5.92 -11.21 7.68
CA ARG A 177 -4.96 -10.15 7.40
C ARG A 177 -3.65 -10.44 8.12
N LYS A 178 -2.55 -10.14 7.47
CA LYS A 178 -1.23 -10.21 8.09
C LYS A 178 -0.45 -8.94 7.82
N ALA A 179 0.19 -8.41 8.85
CA ALA A 179 0.99 -7.21 8.79
C ALA A 179 2.48 -7.53 8.90
N TRP A 180 3.29 -6.87 8.09
CA TRP A 180 4.75 -6.90 8.12
C TRP A 180 5.28 -5.52 8.44
N PHE A 181 6.21 -5.47 9.39
CA PHE A 181 6.87 -4.25 9.79
C PHE A 181 8.14 -4.04 8.95
N LEU A 182 8.26 -2.84 8.38
CA LEU A 182 9.43 -2.37 7.67
C LEU A 182 10.07 -1.25 8.50
N GLY A 183 10.99 -1.62 9.39
CA GLY A 183 11.68 -0.67 10.28
C GLY A 183 12.84 0.05 9.62
N LYS A 184 13.62 0.76 10.41
CA LYS A 184 14.78 1.55 9.95
C LYS A 184 15.81 0.73 9.17
N ALA A 185 16.00 -0.54 9.53
CA ALA A 185 16.91 -1.44 8.82
C ALA A 185 16.46 -1.72 7.36
N CYS A 186 15.21 -1.43 7.02
CA CYS A 186 14.64 -1.60 5.69
C CYS A 186 14.80 -0.36 4.80
N LEU A 187 15.31 0.77 5.35
CA LEU A 187 15.52 2.00 4.60
C LEU A 187 16.65 1.82 3.60
N LYS A 188 16.38 2.19 2.37
CA LYS A 188 17.34 2.22 1.25
C LYS A 188 17.23 3.53 0.51
N ARG A 189 18.27 3.85 -0.28
CA ARG A 189 18.27 4.98 -1.20
C ARG A 189 18.49 4.47 -2.61
N ASP A 190 17.80 5.05 -3.57
CA ASP A 190 18.04 4.79 -4.99
C ASP A 190 19.15 5.70 -5.56
N HIS A 191 19.37 5.58 -6.87
CA HIS A 191 20.40 6.37 -7.57
C HIS A 191 20.10 7.86 -7.58
N ASP A 192 18.84 8.25 -7.47
CA ASP A 192 18.41 9.66 -7.46
C ASP A 192 18.45 10.24 -6.03
N GLY A 193 18.77 9.40 -5.03
CA GLY A 193 18.85 9.76 -3.63
C GLY A 193 17.53 9.65 -2.88
N ASP A 194 16.47 9.20 -3.54
CA ASP A 194 15.15 9.03 -2.94
C ASP A 194 15.15 7.85 -1.97
N THR A 195 14.59 8.07 -0.78
CA THR A 195 14.48 7.04 0.25
C THR A 195 13.26 6.18 0.05
N PHE A 196 13.42 4.86 0.22
CA PHE A 196 12.34 3.89 0.17
C PHE A 196 12.56 2.77 1.20
N LEU A 197 11.51 2.04 1.53
CA LEU A 197 11.57 0.86 2.40
C LEU A 197 11.58 -0.40 1.53
N GLN A 198 12.49 -1.33 1.84
CA GLN A 198 12.52 -2.64 1.19
C GLN A 198 12.75 -3.74 2.23
N LEU A 199 11.84 -4.70 2.26
CA LEU A 199 11.88 -5.86 3.15
C LEU A 199 11.64 -7.14 2.37
N ARG A 200 12.60 -8.06 2.39
CA ARG A 200 12.39 -9.44 1.97
C ARG A 200 12.21 -10.33 3.22
N THR A 201 11.15 -11.11 3.25
CA THR A 201 10.74 -11.87 4.44
C THR A 201 9.92 -13.10 4.09
N PRO A 202 9.99 -14.19 4.89
CA PRO A 202 9.11 -15.33 4.72
C PRO A 202 7.64 -14.92 4.72
N LYS A 203 6.88 -15.39 3.75
CA LYS A 203 5.46 -15.06 3.59
C LYS A 203 4.61 -15.63 4.73
N ARG A 204 4.73 -16.92 5.00
CA ARG A 204 4.00 -17.66 6.06
C ARG A 204 2.54 -17.21 6.22
N PHE A 205 1.88 -17.00 5.10
CA PHE A 205 0.51 -16.52 5.01
C PHE A 205 -0.16 -17.09 3.75
N TYR A 206 -1.35 -17.65 3.91
CA TYR A 206 -2.10 -18.21 2.79
C TYR A 206 -2.87 -17.11 2.06
N VAL A 207 -2.37 -16.71 0.89
CA VAL A 207 -2.98 -15.66 0.05
C VAL A 207 -3.73 -16.26 -1.13
N SER A 208 -3.21 -17.34 -1.72
CA SER A 208 -3.74 -17.91 -2.96
C SER A 208 -3.49 -19.42 -3.02
N PRO A 209 -4.44 -20.22 -3.55
CA PRO A 209 -4.25 -21.66 -3.75
C PRO A 209 -3.13 -22.01 -4.75
N PHE A 210 -2.64 -21.04 -5.52
CA PHE A 210 -1.59 -21.22 -6.53
C PHE A 210 -0.22 -20.72 -6.08
N SER A 211 -0.06 -20.39 -4.79
CA SER A 211 1.20 -19.96 -4.20
C SER A 211 1.56 -20.87 -3.04
N LYS A 212 2.82 -21.32 -2.98
CA LYS A 212 3.33 -22.09 -1.85
C LYS A 212 3.31 -21.22 -0.58
N LEU A 213 3.25 -21.86 0.59
CA LEU A 213 3.42 -21.19 1.88
C LEU A 213 4.87 -20.85 2.16
N ASP A 214 5.76 -21.77 1.79
CA ASP A 214 7.20 -21.62 1.90
C ASP A 214 7.73 -20.80 0.72
N THR A 215 7.43 -19.52 0.76
CA THR A 215 7.84 -18.51 -0.21
C THR A 215 8.14 -17.23 0.56
N GLU A 216 8.78 -16.28 -0.11
CA GLU A 216 9.08 -14.99 0.47
C GLU A 216 8.29 -13.89 -0.23
N PHE A 217 7.96 -12.85 0.53
CA PHE A 217 7.58 -11.55 0.01
C PHE A 217 8.77 -10.60 0.02
N GLU A 218 8.87 -9.76 -0.99
CA GLU A 218 9.68 -8.57 -0.96
C GLU A 218 8.77 -7.36 -1.18
N PHE A 219 8.64 -6.54 -0.14
CA PHE A 219 7.90 -5.30 -0.19
C PHE A 219 8.85 -4.16 -0.56
N THR A 220 8.45 -3.33 -1.53
CA THR A 220 9.12 -2.07 -1.83
C THR A 220 8.12 -0.94 -1.73
N LEU A 221 8.30 -0.06 -0.73
CA LEU A 221 7.39 1.03 -0.42
C LEU A 221 8.09 2.37 -0.61
N ARG A 222 7.54 3.19 -1.50
CA ARG A 222 7.95 4.58 -1.69
C ARG A 222 6.89 5.49 -1.12
N LEU A 223 7.34 6.56 -0.44
CA LEU A 223 6.39 7.57 0.03
C LEU A 223 5.65 8.15 -1.18
N PRO A 224 4.31 8.17 -1.17
CA PRO A 224 3.56 8.66 -2.31
C PRO A 224 3.67 10.18 -2.40
N ASP A 225 4.42 10.66 -3.38
CA ASP A 225 4.59 12.09 -3.68
C ASP A 225 4.50 12.31 -5.19
N GLY A 226 3.40 12.92 -5.65
CA GLY A 226 3.12 13.08 -7.08
C GLY A 226 2.92 11.77 -7.84
N ARG A 227 3.59 10.70 -7.41
CA ARG A 227 3.48 9.34 -7.95
C ARG A 227 3.24 8.33 -6.83
N LEU A 228 2.51 7.28 -7.17
CA LEU A 228 2.35 6.09 -6.36
C LEU A 228 3.23 4.99 -6.97
N ALA A 229 4.06 4.34 -6.15
CA ALA A 229 4.89 3.22 -6.55
C ALA A 229 5.10 2.26 -5.37
N LEU A 230 4.27 1.22 -5.33
CA LEU A 230 4.27 0.20 -4.29
C LEU A 230 4.37 -1.17 -4.97
N THR A 231 5.28 -2.01 -4.50
CA THR A 231 5.52 -3.31 -5.12
C THR A 231 5.55 -4.41 -4.06
N VAL A 232 5.00 -5.55 -4.42
CA VAL A 232 5.09 -6.79 -3.66
C VAL A 232 5.55 -7.89 -4.61
N ASP A 233 6.79 -8.31 -4.48
CA ASP A 233 7.37 -9.42 -5.22
C ASP A 233 7.26 -10.71 -4.40
N HIS A 234 7.01 -11.81 -5.09
CA HIS A 234 7.02 -13.15 -4.52
C HIS A 234 8.24 -13.90 -5.03
N TYR A 235 8.93 -14.53 -4.10
CA TYR A 235 10.07 -15.38 -4.40
C TYR A 235 9.76 -16.83 -4.01
N GLU A 236 10.05 -17.75 -4.91
CA GLU A 236 9.91 -19.19 -4.74
C GLU A 236 11.22 -19.84 -5.12
N ASP A 237 11.80 -20.61 -4.21
CA ASP A 237 13.11 -21.29 -4.42
C ASP A 237 14.24 -20.30 -4.80
N GLY A 238 14.22 -19.08 -4.22
CA GLY A 238 15.19 -18.02 -4.49
C GLY A 238 14.91 -17.15 -5.72
N ASP A 239 14.03 -17.57 -6.61
CA ASP A 239 13.69 -16.88 -7.84
C ASP A 239 12.36 -16.11 -7.72
N ARG A 240 12.28 -14.94 -8.37
CA ARG A 240 11.05 -14.17 -8.41
C ARG A 240 9.99 -14.87 -9.26
N SER A 241 8.89 -15.24 -8.63
CA SER A 241 7.79 -16.00 -9.24
C SER A 241 6.61 -15.13 -9.65
N LEU A 242 6.36 -14.04 -8.94
CA LEU A 242 5.25 -13.11 -9.19
C LEU A 242 5.66 -11.70 -8.75
N THR A 243 5.31 -10.71 -9.55
CA THR A 243 5.36 -9.29 -9.19
C THR A 243 3.95 -8.73 -9.13
N SER A 244 3.64 -8.01 -8.08
CA SER A 244 2.43 -7.19 -7.97
C SER A 244 2.84 -5.75 -7.75
N ALA A 245 2.42 -4.85 -8.64
CA ALA A 245 2.76 -3.44 -8.55
C ALA A 245 1.49 -2.58 -8.55
N TRP A 246 1.44 -1.63 -7.64
CA TRP A 246 0.41 -0.60 -7.60
C TRP A 246 1.05 0.74 -7.92
N THR A 247 0.82 1.22 -9.13
CA THR A 247 1.44 2.43 -9.65
C THR A 247 0.39 3.43 -10.09
N GLY A 248 0.68 4.72 -9.97
CA GLY A 248 -0.27 5.76 -10.35
C GLY A 248 0.32 7.16 -10.33
N ARG A 249 -0.49 8.11 -10.77
CA ARG A 249 -0.18 9.54 -10.73
C ARG A 249 -1.17 10.27 -9.84
N GLN A 250 -0.68 11.22 -9.09
CA GLN A 250 -1.55 12.10 -8.32
C GLN A 250 -2.43 12.93 -9.27
N VAL A 251 -3.70 13.01 -8.92
CA VAL A 251 -4.71 13.79 -9.64
C VAL A 251 -5.52 14.63 -8.66
N PRO A 252 -6.16 15.73 -9.10
CA PRO A 252 -6.99 16.54 -8.22
C PRO A 252 -8.11 15.71 -7.58
N LEU A 253 -8.26 15.81 -6.26
CA LEU A 253 -9.31 15.16 -5.50
C LEU A 253 -10.62 15.98 -5.61
N THR A 254 -11.39 15.71 -6.65
CA THR A 254 -12.68 16.35 -6.93
C THR A 254 -13.77 15.31 -7.12
N ASP A 255 -15.03 15.69 -6.89
CA ASP A 255 -16.18 14.81 -7.12
C ASP A 255 -16.23 14.29 -8.56
N LEU A 256 -15.95 15.16 -9.53
CA LEU A 256 -15.97 14.78 -10.95
C LEU A 256 -14.88 13.75 -11.27
N ARG A 257 -13.69 13.92 -10.70
CA ARG A 257 -12.60 12.96 -10.88
C ARG A 257 -12.91 11.61 -10.21
N LEU A 258 -13.44 11.63 -8.99
CA LEU A 258 -13.88 10.40 -8.30
C LEU A 258 -15.01 9.70 -9.05
N LEU A 259 -15.99 10.46 -9.55
CA LEU A 259 -17.06 9.92 -10.38
C LEU A 259 -16.51 9.27 -11.66
N TRP A 260 -15.58 9.96 -12.33
CA TRP A 260 -14.96 9.42 -13.55
C TRP A 260 -14.18 8.12 -13.25
N LEU A 261 -13.39 8.07 -12.16
CA LEU A 261 -12.68 6.87 -11.74
C LEU A 261 -13.65 5.73 -11.39
N THR A 262 -14.80 6.06 -10.78
CA THR A 262 -15.87 5.10 -10.48
C THR A 262 -16.46 4.52 -11.77
N LEU A 263 -16.72 5.37 -12.75
CA LEU A 263 -17.29 4.95 -14.06
C LEU A 263 -16.27 4.17 -14.89
N ARG A 264 -15.00 4.55 -14.84
CA ARG A 264 -13.90 3.80 -15.49
C ARG A 264 -13.69 2.40 -14.88
N SER A 265 -13.97 2.27 -13.59
CA SER A 265 -13.87 1.00 -12.87
C SER A 265 -15.14 0.74 -12.07
N PRO A 266 -16.29 0.52 -12.75
CA PRO A 266 -17.56 0.32 -12.09
C PRO A 266 -17.48 -0.92 -11.18
N LEU A 267 -18.08 -0.80 -9.99
CA LEU A 267 -18.06 -1.88 -9.01
C LEU A 267 -16.64 -2.38 -8.71
N LEU A 268 -15.67 -1.46 -8.54
CA LEU A 268 -14.25 -1.79 -8.40
C LEU A 268 -14.00 -2.95 -7.43
N ILE A 269 -14.64 -2.94 -6.26
CA ILE A 269 -14.53 -4.01 -5.27
C ILE A 269 -15.06 -5.33 -5.81
N LEU A 270 -16.24 -5.32 -6.43
CA LEU A 270 -16.84 -6.51 -7.02
C LEU A 270 -16.01 -7.02 -8.21
N LYS A 271 -15.52 -6.08 -9.04
CA LYS A 271 -14.60 -6.39 -10.15
C LYS A 271 -13.33 -7.05 -9.66
N VAL A 272 -12.68 -6.53 -8.61
CA VAL A 272 -11.47 -7.12 -8.04
C VAL A 272 -11.74 -8.53 -7.52
N ILE A 273 -12.81 -8.73 -6.75
CA ILE A 273 -13.20 -10.05 -6.24
C ILE A 273 -13.48 -11.00 -7.40
N THR A 274 -14.27 -10.58 -8.40
CA THR A 274 -14.59 -11.39 -9.58
C THR A 274 -13.33 -11.74 -10.37
N LEU A 275 -12.44 -10.78 -10.61
CA LEU A 275 -11.17 -11.03 -11.30
C LEU A 275 -10.29 -12.03 -10.55
N ILE A 276 -10.21 -11.95 -9.22
CA ILE A 276 -9.47 -12.93 -8.42
C ILE A 276 -10.01 -14.34 -8.69
N HIS A 277 -11.32 -14.53 -8.68
CA HIS A 277 -11.93 -15.85 -8.91
C HIS A 277 -11.80 -16.30 -10.36
N LEU A 278 -12.01 -15.41 -11.34
CA LEU A 278 -11.85 -15.73 -12.77
C LEU A 278 -10.39 -16.11 -13.10
N HIS A 279 -9.42 -15.34 -12.60
CA HIS A 279 -8.01 -15.69 -12.79
C HIS A 279 -7.63 -16.98 -12.06
N ALA A 280 -8.18 -17.21 -10.87
CA ALA A 280 -8.02 -18.47 -10.16
C ALA A 280 -8.58 -19.65 -10.97
N ALA A 281 -9.80 -19.54 -11.48
CA ALA A 281 -10.41 -20.55 -12.33
C ALA A 281 -9.60 -20.79 -13.61
N TRP A 282 -9.15 -19.71 -14.25
CA TRP A 282 -8.31 -19.81 -15.45
C TRP A 282 -6.96 -20.48 -15.17
N LEU A 283 -6.29 -20.15 -14.09
CA LEU A 283 -5.04 -20.80 -13.67
C LEU A 283 -5.25 -22.29 -13.38
N TRP A 284 -6.41 -22.67 -12.81
CA TRP A 284 -6.74 -24.05 -12.51
C TRP A 284 -7.15 -24.83 -13.77
N LEU A 285 -8.13 -24.34 -14.54
CA LEU A 285 -8.73 -25.06 -15.67
C LEU A 285 -7.83 -25.05 -16.92
N VAL A 286 -7.25 -23.87 -17.26
CA VAL A 286 -6.51 -23.69 -18.52
C VAL A 286 -5.03 -23.92 -18.31
N LYS A 287 -4.43 -23.31 -17.28
CA LYS A 287 -3.00 -23.46 -16.99
C LYS A 287 -2.68 -24.73 -16.21
N LYS A 288 -3.70 -25.42 -15.69
CA LYS A 288 -3.57 -26.69 -14.93
C LYS A 288 -2.55 -26.58 -13.79
N LEU A 289 -2.55 -25.46 -13.07
CA LEU A 289 -1.74 -25.30 -11.87
C LEU A 289 -2.33 -26.09 -10.70
N PRO A 290 -1.49 -26.72 -9.86
CA PRO A 290 -1.95 -27.50 -8.72
C PRO A 290 -2.68 -26.58 -7.74
N PHE A 291 -3.89 -26.98 -7.36
CA PHE A 291 -4.70 -26.30 -6.35
C PHE A 291 -4.27 -26.78 -4.95
N ARG A 292 -3.81 -25.86 -4.12
CA ARG A 292 -3.41 -26.14 -2.73
C ARG A 292 -4.51 -25.67 -1.80
N ARG A 293 -4.98 -26.54 -0.92
CA ARG A 293 -5.94 -26.19 0.12
C ARG A 293 -5.21 -25.47 1.25
N LYS A 294 -5.93 -24.59 1.93
CA LYS A 294 -5.45 -23.96 3.18
C LYS A 294 -5.32 -25.06 4.23
N GLY A 295 -4.09 -25.31 4.72
CA GLY A 295 -3.84 -26.23 5.84
C GLY A 295 -4.21 -25.58 7.18
N ALA A 296 -4.47 -26.41 8.19
CA ALA A 296 -4.70 -25.94 9.56
C ALA A 296 -3.42 -25.38 10.20
N ASP A 297 -2.28 -25.93 9.84
CA ASP A 297 -0.99 -25.62 10.48
C ASP A 297 -0.13 -24.71 9.58
N ILE A 298 -0.39 -23.42 9.65
CA ILE A 298 0.50 -22.41 9.04
C ILE A 298 1.51 -21.98 10.11
N PRO A 299 2.82 -22.26 9.93
CA PRO A 299 3.82 -21.86 10.90
C PRO A 299 3.94 -20.33 10.94
N ASP A 300 4.26 -19.80 12.12
CA ASP A 300 4.49 -18.36 12.36
C ASP A 300 3.29 -17.48 12.00
N GLN A 301 2.27 -17.55 12.82
CA GLN A 301 1.07 -16.74 12.68
C GLN A 301 1.19 -15.35 13.35
N ARG A 302 2.41 -14.90 13.67
CA ARG A 302 2.63 -13.56 14.21
C ARG A 302 2.01 -12.51 13.31
N ASN A 303 1.33 -11.54 13.92
CA ASN A 303 0.62 -10.46 13.25
C ASN A 303 -0.51 -10.92 12.29
N LEU A 304 -0.92 -12.19 12.36
CA LEU A 304 -2.12 -12.67 11.68
C LEU A 304 -3.37 -12.20 12.44
N ARG A 305 -4.37 -11.75 11.71
CA ARG A 305 -5.64 -11.31 12.25
C ARG A 305 -6.78 -12.00 11.53
N HIS A 306 -7.69 -12.54 12.32
CA HIS A 306 -8.90 -13.13 11.81
C HIS A 306 -10.01 -12.08 11.64
N PRO A 307 -11.00 -12.31 10.77
CA PRO A 307 -12.14 -11.43 10.67
C PRO A 307 -12.87 -11.39 12.00
N THR A 308 -13.15 -10.18 12.48
CA THR A 308 -14.09 -10.01 13.59
C THR A 308 -15.53 -10.22 13.08
N PRO A 309 -16.49 -10.64 13.91
CA PRO A 309 -17.89 -10.80 13.52
C PRO A 309 -18.48 -9.57 12.84
N GLU A 310 -18.08 -8.38 13.29
CA GLU A 310 -18.48 -7.08 12.71
C GLU A 310 -18.05 -6.87 11.26
N LEU A 311 -16.96 -7.53 10.82
CA LEU A 311 -16.43 -7.44 9.46
C LEU A 311 -17.08 -8.46 8.51
N THR A 312 -17.59 -9.55 9.03
CA THR A 312 -18.19 -10.63 8.24
C THR A 312 -19.68 -10.45 7.98
N GLY A 313 -20.34 -9.54 8.70
CA GLY A 313 -21.79 -9.34 8.59
C GLY A 313 -22.61 -10.56 9.01
N ARG A 314 -21.99 -11.53 9.67
CA ARG A 314 -22.70 -12.64 10.31
C ARG A 314 -23.16 -12.15 11.68
N HIS A 315 -24.40 -11.73 11.73
CA HIS A 315 -25.18 -11.76 12.97
C HIS A 315 -25.71 -13.19 13.07
N ASP A 316 -25.25 -13.92 14.06
CA ASP A 316 -25.85 -15.18 14.46
C ASP A 316 -27.26 -14.92 15.00
#